data_dc787041586a19dfea0cac6194aa2127
#
_entry.id   dc787041586a19dfea0cac6194aa2127
#
_cell.length_a   1.000
_cell.length_b   1.000
_cell.length_c   1.000
_cell.angle_alpha   90.00
_cell.angle_beta   90.00
_cell.angle_gamma   90.00
#
_symmetry.space_group_name_H-M   'P 1'
#
loop_
_entity.id
_entity.type
_entity.pdbx_description
1 polymer ?
#
loop_
_entity_poly.entity_id
_entity_poly.type
_entity_poly.pdbx_seq_one_letter_code
_entity_poly.pdbx_strand_id
1 'polypeptide(L)'
;MPVDSFFYFLLLTGFCAGLMDAAVGGGGLLQIPGLFNLLPTSTPVASVMGVNKFASCCGTVTATGQYLRRIPVPWKMLLPAAVLAFAASYLGAKAVVFFPVQYMKPAMLVIMIAMCVYTFIKKDLGQTVRNEKLTRRETLWGLFFGALIGFYDGIFGPGTGSLLAFVFVRFYGYDFLTANASGKVINSTTNLAALTFFIPQGHVVWTWAIPLALANLCGGVVGAKLAIRGGTQFLRYGFMVLLCLTIGKFAWDLFR
;
A
#
# COMPACT_ATOMS: atom_id res chain seq x y z
N MET A 1 -5.48 -8.30 25.83
CA MET A 1 -5.98 -6.90 25.91
C MET A 1 -7.47 -6.93 26.21
N PRO A 2 -8.03 -5.98 26.97
CA PRO A 2 -9.47 -5.78 27.04
C PRO A 2 -10.04 -5.57 25.62
N VAL A 3 -11.25 -6.05 25.36
CA VAL A 3 -11.89 -6.00 24.03
C VAL A 3 -11.94 -4.58 23.49
N ASP A 4 -12.24 -3.60 24.36
CA ASP A 4 -12.33 -2.20 23.97
C ASP A 4 -10.98 -1.62 23.50
N SER A 5 -9.87 -1.90 24.20
CA SER A 5 -8.55 -1.41 23.81
C SER A 5 -8.07 -2.04 22.49
N PHE A 6 -8.40 -3.30 22.21
CA PHE A 6 -8.10 -3.93 20.92
C PHE A 6 -8.75 -3.18 19.75
N PHE A 7 -10.06 -2.88 19.85
CA PHE A 7 -10.76 -2.16 18.78
C PHE A 7 -10.26 -0.73 18.59
N TYR A 8 -9.93 -0.02 19.67
CA TYR A 8 -9.33 1.33 19.55
C TYR A 8 -8.00 1.30 18.79
N PHE A 9 -7.10 0.37 19.10
CA PHE A 9 -5.84 0.24 18.38
C PHE A 9 -6.03 -0.23 16.94
N LEU A 10 -6.99 -1.10 16.67
CA LEU A 10 -7.34 -1.54 15.32
C LEU A 10 -7.82 -0.36 14.46
N LEU A 11 -8.74 0.45 14.97
CA LEU A 11 -9.27 1.62 14.29
C LEU A 11 -8.19 2.68 14.06
N LEU A 12 -7.36 2.96 15.07
CA LEU A 12 -6.24 3.90 14.95
C LEU A 12 -5.25 3.44 13.87
N THR A 13 -4.89 2.15 13.88
CA THR A 13 -4.01 1.55 12.87
C THR A 13 -4.61 1.70 11.47
N GLY A 14 -5.90 1.39 11.31
CA GLY A 14 -6.60 1.53 10.03
C GLY A 14 -6.64 2.96 9.53
N PHE A 15 -6.99 3.91 10.40
CA PHE A 15 -7.05 5.33 10.06
C PHE A 15 -5.68 5.89 9.64
N CYS A 16 -4.65 5.66 10.47
CA CYS A 16 -3.29 6.10 10.16
C CYS A 16 -2.76 5.46 8.87
N ALA A 17 -3.02 4.16 8.68
CA ALA A 17 -2.62 3.46 7.46
C ALA A 17 -3.32 4.03 6.22
N GLY A 18 -4.63 4.24 6.26
CA GLY A 18 -5.38 4.83 5.15
C GLY A 18 -4.92 6.25 4.81
N LEU A 19 -4.69 7.07 5.85
CA LEU A 19 -4.19 8.43 5.70
C LEU A 19 -2.83 8.45 5.02
N MET A 20 -1.89 7.64 5.52
CA MET A 20 -0.53 7.57 4.96
C MET A 20 -0.51 6.89 3.59
N ASP A 21 -1.35 5.86 3.37
CA ASP A 21 -1.47 5.24 2.05
C ASP A 21 -1.93 6.25 1.00
N ALA A 22 -3.00 6.98 1.28
CA ALA A 22 -3.53 7.97 0.35
C ALA A 22 -2.55 9.10 0.06
N ALA A 23 -1.80 9.56 1.06
CA ALA A 23 -0.91 10.71 0.94
C ALA A 23 0.44 10.38 0.29
N VAL A 24 1.09 9.28 0.69
CA VAL A 24 2.47 8.95 0.31
C VAL A 24 2.64 7.50 -0.18
N GLY A 25 1.59 6.68 -0.14
CA GLY A 25 1.62 5.31 -0.66
C GLY A 25 2.21 4.26 0.29
N GLY A 26 2.33 4.58 1.58
CA GLY A 26 3.01 3.72 2.56
C GLY A 26 2.12 3.05 3.61
N GLY A 27 0.79 3.03 3.45
CA GLY A 27 -0.15 2.55 4.47
C GLY A 27 0.11 1.12 4.94
N GLY A 28 0.44 0.22 4.03
CA GLY A 28 0.75 -1.18 4.37
C GLY A 28 1.96 -1.35 5.30
N LEU A 29 2.90 -0.39 5.29
CA LEU A 29 4.06 -0.38 6.20
C LEU A 29 3.67 -0.15 7.68
N LEU A 30 2.50 0.41 7.93
CA LEU A 30 1.93 0.61 9.27
C LEU A 30 0.89 -0.47 9.59
N GLN A 31 0.00 -0.77 8.63
CA GLN A 31 -1.15 -1.63 8.85
C GLN A 31 -0.75 -3.09 9.08
N ILE A 32 0.16 -3.63 8.27
CA ILE A 32 0.50 -5.05 8.36
C ILE A 32 1.23 -5.37 9.67
N PRO A 33 2.30 -4.64 10.08
CA PRO A 33 2.90 -4.85 11.40
C PRO A 33 1.92 -4.61 12.55
N GLY A 34 1.05 -3.60 12.41
CA GLY A 34 -0.02 -3.34 13.38
C GLY A 34 -0.94 -4.55 13.54
N LEU A 35 -1.36 -5.17 12.44
CA LEU A 35 -2.18 -6.39 12.48
C LEU A 35 -1.44 -7.58 13.11
N PHE A 36 -0.14 -7.80 12.77
CA PHE A 36 0.65 -8.88 13.40
C PHE A 36 0.84 -8.71 14.90
N ASN A 37 0.79 -7.47 15.40
CA ASN A 37 0.89 -7.18 16.82
C ASN A 37 -0.45 -7.24 17.56
N LEU A 38 -1.54 -6.95 16.86
CA LEU A 38 -2.89 -6.90 17.44
C LEU A 38 -3.59 -8.27 17.39
N LEU A 39 -3.44 -8.99 16.28
CA LEU A 39 -4.14 -10.25 16.08
C LEU A 39 -3.46 -11.39 16.85
N PRO A 40 -4.21 -12.44 17.24
CA PRO A 40 -3.65 -13.61 17.88
C PRO A 40 -2.51 -14.21 17.07
N THR A 41 -1.45 -14.66 17.74
CA THR A 41 -0.26 -15.26 17.09
C THR A 41 -0.56 -16.53 16.31
N SER A 42 -1.69 -17.19 16.60
CA SER A 42 -2.22 -18.35 15.88
C SER A 42 -2.92 -17.99 14.55
N THR A 43 -3.11 -16.68 14.26
CA THR A 43 -3.79 -16.26 13.03
C THR A 43 -2.92 -16.58 11.80
N PRO A 44 -3.45 -17.34 10.81
CA PRO A 44 -2.71 -17.63 9.59
C PRO A 44 -2.30 -16.35 8.84
N VAL A 45 -1.10 -16.35 8.26
CA VAL A 45 -0.60 -15.20 7.46
C VAL A 45 -1.60 -14.78 6.39
N ALA A 46 -2.17 -15.74 5.67
CA ALA A 46 -3.16 -15.47 4.63
C ALA A 46 -4.38 -14.70 5.19
N SER A 47 -4.80 -14.99 6.44
CA SER A 47 -5.91 -14.27 7.07
C SER A 47 -5.52 -12.85 7.48
N VAL A 48 -4.30 -12.64 7.98
CA VAL A 48 -3.76 -11.29 8.24
C VAL A 48 -3.72 -10.49 6.94
N MET A 49 -3.23 -11.11 5.83
CA MET A 49 -3.18 -10.46 4.51
C MET A 49 -4.59 -10.20 3.95
N GLY A 50 -5.53 -11.14 4.10
CA GLY A 50 -6.92 -10.97 3.66
C GLY A 50 -7.60 -9.77 4.35
N VAL A 51 -7.45 -9.65 5.66
CA VAL A 51 -7.95 -8.51 6.46
C VAL A 51 -7.29 -7.20 5.99
N ASN A 52 -5.95 -7.22 5.83
CA ASN A 52 -5.21 -6.07 5.33
C ASN A 52 -5.69 -5.64 3.93
N LYS A 53 -5.79 -6.57 2.98
CA LYS A 53 -6.19 -6.28 1.60
C LYS A 53 -7.61 -5.74 1.50
N PHE A 54 -8.54 -6.25 2.32
CA PHE A 54 -9.90 -5.72 2.35
C PHE A 54 -9.94 -4.27 2.82
N ALA A 55 -9.30 -3.97 3.94
CA ALA A 55 -9.24 -2.61 4.48
C ALA A 55 -8.51 -1.66 3.54
N SER A 56 -7.34 -2.06 3.02
CA SER A 56 -6.56 -1.27 2.06
C SER A 56 -7.34 -1.03 0.77
N CYS A 57 -8.10 -2.00 0.27
CA CYS A 57 -8.93 -1.83 -0.92
C CYS A 57 -9.95 -0.71 -0.72
N CYS A 58 -10.68 -0.70 0.40
CA CYS A 58 -11.67 0.32 0.71
C CYS A 58 -11.05 1.73 0.76
N GLY A 59 -9.93 1.88 1.46
CA GLY A 59 -9.22 3.16 1.56
C GLY A 59 -8.62 3.61 0.23
N THR A 60 -7.95 2.68 -0.48
CA THR A 60 -7.27 3.00 -1.74
C THR A 60 -8.26 3.35 -2.85
N VAL A 61 -9.37 2.61 -3.00
CA VAL A 61 -10.44 2.92 -3.97
C VAL A 61 -11.04 4.29 -3.69
N THR A 62 -11.30 4.60 -2.42
CA THR A 62 -11.82 5.91 -2.01
C THR A 62 -10.83 7.04 -2.32
N ALA A 63 -9.55 6.84 -2.01
CA ALA A 63 -8.49 7.79 -2.35
C ALA A 63 -8.36 7.97 -3.86
N THR A 64 -8.37 6.86 -4.63
CA THR A 64 -8.35 6.86 -6.09
C THR A 64 -9.48 7.72 -6.66
N GLY A 65 -10.71 7.54 -6.18
CA GLY A 65 -11.86 8.35 -6.61
C GLY A 65 -11.66 9.85 -6.37
N GLN A 66 -11.00 10.23 -5.28
CA GLN A 66 -10.69 11.64 -5.01
C GLN A 66 -9.60 12.21 -5.92
N TYR A 67 -8.54 11.41 -6.18
CA TYR A 67 -7.48 11.80 -7.11
C TYR A 67 -8.01 11.96 -8.53
N LEU A 68 -8.77 10.98 -9.04
CA LEU A 68 -9.29 10.99 -10.41
C LEU A 68 -10.29 12.13 -10.70
N ARG A 69 -10.94 12.67 -9.67
CA ARG A 69 -11.80 13.87 -9.82
C ARG A 69 -11.01 15.15 -10.08
N ARG A 70 -9.70 15.17 -9.82
CA ARG A 70 -8.88 16.40 -9.83
C ARG A 70 -7.60 16.28 -10.65
N ILE A 71 -7.09 15.08 -10.79
CA ILE A 71 -5.81 14.81 -11.45
C ILE A 71 -6.06 13.97 -12.70
N PRO A 72 -5.74 14.48 -13.90
CA PRO A 72 -5.83 13.69 -15.12
C PRO A 72 -4.77 12.59 -15.10
N VAL A 73 -5.16 11.38 -15.49
CA VAL A 73 -4.25 10.23 -15.55
C VAL A 73 -4.21 9.65 -16.97
N PRO A 74 -3.09 9.07 -17.41
CA PRO A 74 -2.91 8.55 -18.76
C PRO A 74 -3.52 7.16 -18.93
N TRP A 75 -4.82 7.07 -19.10
CA TRP A 75 -5.58 5.82 -19.17
C TRP A 75 -5.05 4.83 -20.20
N LYS A 76 -4.56 5.30 -21.36
CA LYS A 76 -4.02 4.43 -22.43
C LYS A 76 -2.86 3.55 -21.94
N MET A 77 -2.07 4.06 -21.01
CA MET A 77 -0.95 3.33 -20.40
C MET A 77 -1.39 2.62 -19.13
N LEU A 78 -2.25 3.23 -18.32
CA LEU A 78 -2.68 2.66 -17.04
C LEU A 78 -3.50 1.38 -17.20
N LEU A 79 -4.36 1.29 -18.20
CA LEU A 79 -5.21 0.11 -18.40
C LEU A 79 -4.39 -1.17 -18.64
N PRO A 80 -3.42 -1.21 -19.59
CA PRO A 80 -2.59 -2.40 -19.77
C PRO A 80 -1.76 -2.72 -18.50
N ALA A 81 -1.24 -1.69 -17.82
CA ALA A 81 -0.49 -1.87 -16.57
C ALA A 81 -1.38 -2.44 -15.46
N ALA A 82 -2.63 -1.98 -15.35
CA ALA A 82 -3.59 -2.48 -14.38
C ALA A 82 -3.94 -3.95 -14.62
N VAL A 83 -4.16 -4.36 -15.88
CA VAL A 83 -4.44 -5.76 -16.23
C VAL A 83 -3.27 -6.67 -15.85
N LEU A 84 -2.05 -6.28 -16.19
CA LEU A 84 -0.85 -7.05 -15.82
C LEU A 84 -0.64 -7.10 -14.31
N ALA A 85 -0.80 -5.97 -13.63
CA ALA A 85 -0.69 -5.89 -12.17
C ALA A 85 -1.78 -6.70 -11.47
N PHE A 86 -3.01 -6.75 -12.02
CA PHE A 86 -4.09 -7.60 -11.51
C PHE A 86 -3.71 -9.07 -11.55
N ALA A 87 -3.30 -9.57 -12.74
CA ALA A 87 -2.90 -10.97 -12.90
C ALA A 87 -1.72 -11.33 -11.99
N ALA A 88 -0.71 -10.46 -11.95
CA ALA A 88 0.47 -10.65 -11.12
C ALA A 88 0.13 -10.64 -9.61
N SER A 89 -0.74 -9.73 -9.15
CA SER A 89 -1.16 -9.66 -7.75
C SER A 89 -2.00 -10.87 -7.33
N TYR A 90 -2.87 -11.36 -8.20
CA TYR A 90 -3.60 -12.61 -7.95
C TYR A 90 -2.66 -13.79 -7.74
N LEU A 91 -1.60 -13.91 -8.58
CA LEU A 91 -0.58 -14.94 -8.40
C LEU A 91 0.21 -14.74 -7.11
N GLY A 92 0.54 -13.50 -6.75
CA GLY A 92 1.18 -13.17 -5.49
C GLY A 92 0.33 -13.56 -4.28
N ALA A 93 -0.97 -13.27 -4.31
CA ALA A 93 -1.91 -13.65 -3.25
C ALA A 93 -2.01 -15.18 -3.09
N LYS A 94 -1.96 -15.94 -4.17
CA LYS A 94 -1.84 -17.41 -4.11
C LYS A 94 -0.53 -17.85 -3.47
N ALA A 95 0.57 -17.20 -3.80
CA ALA A 95 1.88 -17.59 -3.30
C ALA A 95 2.02 -17.38 -1.77
N VAL A 96 1.33 -16.40 -1.19
CA VAL A 96 1.45 -16.11 0.26
C VAL A 96 0.99 -17.25 1.15
N VAL A 97 0.06 -18.07 0.68
CA VAL A 97 -0.45 -19.23 1.45
C VAL A 97 0.65 -20.25 1.74
N PHE A 98 1.63 -20.35 0.86
CA PHE A 98 2.79 -21.25 1.00
C PHE A 98 3.93 -20.62 1.80
N PHE A 99 3.79 -19.37 2.22
CA PHE A 99 4.87 -18.66 2.92
C PHE A 99 4.84 -18.99 4.42
N PRO A 100 5.89 -19.63 4.98
CA PRO A 100 5.92 -19.94 6.40
C PRO A 100 5.93 -18.67 7.27
N VAL A 101 5.12 -18.65 8.33
CA VAL A 101 4.97 -17.50 9.25
C VAL A 101 6.31 -17.02 9.81
N GLN A 102 7.23 -17.95 10.08
CA GLN A 102 8.54 -17.68 10.64
C GLN A 102 9.41 -16.76 9.77
N TYR A 103 9.25 -16.81 8.44
CA TYR A 103 10.00 -15.95 7.51
C TYR A 103 9.27 -14.64 7.19
N MET A 104 7.95 -14.58 7.45
CA MET A 104 7.14 -13.42 7.09
C MET A 104 7.52 -12.18 7.90
N LYS A 105 7.64 -12.32 9.24
CA LYS A 105 8.02 -11.19 10.10
C LYS A 105 9.40 -10.62 9.79
N PRO A 106 10.48 -11.45 9.69
CA PRO A 106 11.80 -10.95 9.28
C PRO A 106 11.79 -10.30 7.90
N ALA A 107 11.12 -10.90 6.91
CA ALA A 107 11.01 -10.33 5.57
C ALA A 107 10.34 -8.95 5.58
N MET A 108 9.26 -8.81 6.34
CA MET A 108 8.59 -7.51 6.51
C MET A 108 9.51 -6.47 7.15
N LEU A 109 10.27 -6.84 8.19
CA LEU A 109 11.21 -5.92 8.84
C LEU A 109 12.24 -5.40 7.83
N VAL A 110 12.81 -6.27 7.02
CA VAL A 110 13.78 -5.90 5.96
C VAL A 110 13.12 -4.93 4.96
N ILE A 111 11.90 -5.25 4.51
CA ILE A 111 11.15 -4.39 3.57
C ILE A 111 10.85 -3.02 4.20
N MET A 112 10.42 -2.98 5.45
CA MET A 112 10.14 -1.73 6.17
C MET A 112 11.39 -0.86 6.29
N ILE A 113 12.53 -1.44 6.64
CA ILE A 113 13.82 -0.73 6.71
C ILE A 113 14.21 -0.21 5.33
N ALA A 114 14.15 -1.05 4.29
CA ALA A 114 14.47 -0.66 2.92
C ALA A 114 13.59 0.51 2.43
N MET A 115 12.28 0.45 2.71
CA MET A 115 11.33 1.51 2.34
C MET A 115 11.53 2.78 3.18
N CYS A 116 11.93 2.66 4.44
CA CYS A 116 12.30 3.78 5.28
C CYS A 116 13.51 4.51 4.70
N VAL A 117 14.60 3.79 4.44
CA VAL A 117 15.83 4.32 3.83
C VAL A 117 15.51 4.95 2.47
N TYR A 118 14.74 4.26 1.62
CA TYR A 118 14.28 4.79 0.34
C TYR A 118 13.54 6.14 0.48
N THR A 119 12.61 6.23 1.44
CA THR A 119 11.82 7.45 1.69
C THR A 119 12.69 8.60 2.20
N PHE A 120 13.73 8.31 2.99
CA PHE A 120 14.72 9.30 3.44
C PHE A 120 15.58 9.85 2.30
N ILE A 121 16.09 8.98 1.42
CA ILE A 121 17.02 9.35 0.35
C ILE A 121 16.30 10.15 -0.75
N LYS A 122 15.07 9.79 -1.10
CA LYS A 122 14.33 10.37 -2.23
C LYS A 122 13.44 11.54 -1.78
N LYS A 123 14.07 12.69 -1.50
CA LYS A 123 13.36 13.91 -1.06
C LYS A 123 12.63 14.65 -2.19
N ASP A 124 13.15 14.60 -3.43
CA ASP A 124 12.74 15.46 -4.55
C ASP A 124 12.11 14.69 -5.72
N LEU A 125 11.30 13.67 -5.41
CA LEU A 125 10.62 12.90 -6.46
C LEU A 125 9.52 13.72 -7.15
N GLY A 126 9.59 13.84 -8.48
CA GLY A 126 8.52 14.36 -9.31
C GLY A 126 8.34 15.88 -9.28
N GLN A 127 9.41 16.65 -9.12
CA GLN A 127 9.35 18.12 -9.19
C GLN A 127 9.25 18.67 -10.63
N THR A 128 9.69 17.90 -11.62
CA THR A 128 9.67 18.31 -13.03
C THR A 128 8.78 17.39 -13.85
N VAL A 129 7.90 17.97 -14.64
CA VAL A 129 7.05 17.24 -15.59
C VAL A 129 7.76 17.12 -16.92
N ARG A 130 7.89 15.91 -17.42
CA ARG A 130 8.39 15.66 -18.77
C ARG A 130 7.26 15.82 -19.77
N ASN A 131 7.44 16.74 -20.72
CA ASN A 131 6.47 17.00 -21.81
C ASN A 131 6.68 16.13 -23.06
N GLU A 132 7.67 15.24 -23.07
CA GLU A 132 7.97 14.39 -24.22
C GLU A 132 7.10 13.13 -24.24
N LYS A 133 6.81 12.63 -25.46
CA LYS A 133 6.11 11.37 -25.66
C LYS A 133 6.95 10.22 -25.13
N LEU A 134 6.31 9.30 -24.42
CA LEU A 134 6.94 8.07 -23.92
C LEU A 134 7.47 7.21 -25.09
N THR A 135 8.69 6.74 -24.95
CA THR A 135 9.25 5.76 -25.89
C THR A 135 8.63 4.38 -25.62
N ARG A 136 8.59 3.54 -26.66
CA ARG A 136 8.12 2.15 -26.51
C ARG A 136 8.90 1.38 -25.42
N ARG A 137 10.19 1.62 -25.31
CA ARG A 137 11.05 1.00 -24.30
C ARG A 137 10.66 1.42 -22.87
N GLU A 138 10.42 2.70 -22.65
CA GLU A 138 9.98 3.22 -21.33
C GLU A 138 8.62 2.64 -20.94
N THR A 139 7.69 2.56 -21.89
CA THR A 139 6.38 1.94 -21.67
C THR A 139 6.53 0.48 -21.25
N LEU A 140 7.36 -0.31 -21.95
CA LEU A 140 7.60 -1.71 -21.61
C LEU A 140 8.23 -1.89 -20.22
N TRP A 141 9.21 -1.07 -19.87
CA TRP A 141 9.80 -1.10 -18.53
C TRP A 141 8.79 -0.75 -17.44
N GLY A 142 7.96 0.26 -17.67
CA GLY A 142 6.90 0.62 -16.73
C GLY A 142 5.86 -0.49 -16.54
N LEU A 143 5.44 -1.17 -17.62
CA LEU A 143 4.54 -2.33 -17.55
C LEU A 143 5.19 -3.49 -16.78
N PHE A 144 6.46 -3.80 -17.05
CA PHE A 144 7.21 -4.83 -16.36
C PHE A 144 7.30 -4.56 -14.86
N PHE A 145 7.73 -3.35 -14.47
CA PHE A 145 7.80 -2.99 -13.05
C PHE A 145 6.42 -2.91 -12.39
N GLY A 146 5.39 -2.48 -13.14
CA GLY A 146 4.01 -2.49 -12.66
C GLY A 146 3.53 -3.91 -12.32
N ALA A 147 3.83 -4.89 -13.19
CA ALA A 147 3.53 -6.30 -12.94
C ALA A 147 4.36 -6.86 -11.76
N LEU A 148 5.66 -6.58 -11.71
CA LEU A 148 6.55 -7.02 -10.63
C LEU A 148 6.09 -6.48 -9.27
N ILE A 149 5.75 -5.19 -9.20
CA ILE A 149 5.23 -4.56 -8.00
C ILE A 149 3.83 -5.13 -7.67
N GLY A 150 3.01 -5.42 -8.69
CA GLY A 150 1.72 -6.08 -8.51
C GLY A 150 1.86 -7.45 -7.85
N PHE A 151 2.80 -8.28 -8.31
CA PHE A 151 3.10 -9.58 -7.69
C PHE A 151 3.57 -9.42 -6.24
N TYR A 152 4.50 -8.50 -6.01
CA TYR A 152 4.96 -8.15 -4.67
C TYR A 152 3.79 -7.70 -3.77
N ASP A 153 2.87 -6.87 -4.30
CA ASP A 153 1.70 -6.40 -3.58
C ASP A 153 0.74 -7.54 -3.20
N GLY A 154 0.62 -8.54 -4.06
CA GLY A 154 -0.17 -9.75 -3.79
C GLY A 154 0.37 -10.54 -2.60
N ILE A 155 1.69 -10.67 -2.48
CA ILE A 155 2.34 -11.42 -1.39
C ILE A 155 2.40 -10.59 -0.10
N PHE A 156 2.95 -9.37 -0.17
CA PHE A 156 3.28 -8.55 0.99
C PHE A 156 2.47 -7.24 1.06
N GLY A 157 2.64 -6.38 0.08
CA GLY A 157 1.97 -5.10 -0.05
C GLY A 157 2.57 -3.88 0.66
N PRO A 158 3.46 -3.98 1.66
CA PRO A 158 3.97 -2.78 2.32
C PRO A 158 4.72 -1.86 1.34
N GLY A 159 4.32 -0.58 1.26
CA GLY A 159 5.00 0.40 0.42
C GLY A 159 4.69 0.33 -1.08
N THR A 160 3.77 -0.52 -1.53
CA THR A 160 3.37 -0.65 -2.94
C THR A 160 3.05 0.69 -3.59
N GLY A 161 2.28 1.54 -2.92
CA GLY A 161 1.94 2.86 -3.44
C GLY A 161 3.15 3.74 -3.71
N SER A 162 4.14 3.74 -2.79
CA SER A 162 5.38 4.49 -2.96
C SER A 162 6.26 3.94 -4.08
N LEU A 163 6.34 2.61 -4.22
CA LEU A 163 7.08 1.96 -5.32
C LEU A 163 6.44 2.27 -6.67
N LEU A 164 5.11 2.21 -6.78
CA LEU A 164 4.39 2.58 -7.99
C LEU A 164 4.61 4.05 -8.34
N ALA A 165 4.47 4.97 -7.37
CA ALA A 165 4.74 6.37 -7.58
C ALA A 165 6.18 6.60 -8.08
N PHE A 166 7.16 5.89 -7.51
CA PHE A 166 8.54 5.94 -8.00
C PHE A 166 8.66 5.50 -9.47
N VAL A 167 8.04 4.39 -9.86
CA VAL A 167 8.05 3.92 -11.26
C VAL A 167 7.47 4.98 -12.18
N PHE A 168 6.34 5.58 -11.81
CA PHE A 168 5.70 6.61 -12.63
C PHE A 168 6.54 7.88 -12.73
N VAL A 169 7.20 8.32 -11.66
CA VAL A 169 8.12 9.45 -11.71
C VAL A 169 9.37 9.11 -12.54
N ARG A 170 10.00 7.95 -12.26
CA ARG A 170 11.33 7.63 -12.84
C ARG A 170 11.27 7.22 -14.31
N PHE A 171 10.27 6.41 -14.69
CA PHE A 171 10.19 5.84 -16.04
C PHE A 171 9.23 6.60 -16.95
N TYR A 172 8.26 7.32 -16.37
CA TYR A 172 7.28 8.08 -17.15
C TYR A 172 7.43 9.59 -17.02
N GLY A 173 8.28 10.08 -16.09
CA GLY A 173 8.54 11.50 -15.89
C GLY A 173 7.32 12.29 -15.40
N TYR A 174 6.40 11.65 -14.66
CA TYR A 174 5.24 12.34 -14.11
C TYR A 174 5.61 13.13 -12.86
N ASP A 175 4.89 14.22 -12.63
CA ASP A 175 4.92 14.89 -11.33
C ASP A 175 4.39 13.96 -10.23
N PHE A 176 4.69 14.32 -8.98
CA PHE A 176 4.35 13.47 -7.83
C PHE A 176 2.85 13.20 -7.70
N LEU A 177 1.97 14.20 -7.98
CA LEU A 177 0.52 14.04 -7.85
C LEU A 177 -0.03 13.10 -8.93
N THR A 178 0.39 13.27 -10.18
CA THR A 178 0.01 12.40 -11.31
C THR A 178 0.55 10.98 -11.10
N ALA A 179 1.80 10.85 -10.62
CA ALA A 179 2.42 9.57 -10.31
C ALA A 179 1.69 8.85 -9.17
N ASN A 180 1.33 9.58 -8.09
CA ASN A 180 0.59 9.02 -6.97
C ASN A 180 -0.84 8.63 -7.38
N ALA A 181 -1.55 9.48 -8.14
CA ALA A 181 -2.87 9.17 -8.69
C ALA A 181 -2.84 7.90 -9.55
N SER A 182 -1.86 7.81 -10.47
CA SER A 182 -1.64 6.65 -11.32
C SER A 182 -1.32 5.39 -10.50
N GLY A 183 -0.45 5.54 -9.50
CA GLY A 183 -0.11 4.47 -8.56
C GLY A 183 -1.32 3.98 -7.76
N LYS A 184 -2.23 4.87 -7.37
CA LYS A 184 -3.47 4.50 -6.66
C LYS A 184 -4.42 3.68 -7.53
N VAL A 185 -4.53 3.98 -8.82
CA VAL A 185 -5.31 3.16 -9.77
C VAL A 185 -4.77 1.73 -9.80
N ILE A 186 -3.45 1.57 -9.99
CA ILE A 186 -2.83 0.24 -10.00
C ILE A 186 -2.99 -0.46 -8.64
N ASN A 187 -2.73 0.25 -7.54
CA ASN A 187 -2.83 -0.34 -6.19
C ASN A 187 -4.28 -0.73 -5.82
N SER A 188 -5.28 0.02 -6.27
CA SER A 188 -6.69 -0.40 -6.15
C SER A 188 -6.94 -1.71 -6.90
N THR A 189 -6.40 -1.81 -8.11
CA THR A 189 -6.53 -3.00 -8.95
C THR A 189 -5.85 -4.22 -8.34
N THR A 190 -4.65 -4.06 -7.78
CA THR A 190 -3.91 -5.16 -7.13
C THR A 190 -4.59 -5.61 -5.83
N ASN A 191 -5.13 -4.69 -5.03
CA ASN A 191 -5.91 -5.04 -3.84
C ASN A 191 -7.18 -5.81 -4.22
N LEU A 192 -7.91 -5.36 -5.26
CA LEU A 192 -9.07 -6.09 -5.78
C LEU A 192 -8.69 -7.49 -6.26
N ALA A 193 -7.59 -7.62 -7.01
CA ALA A 193 -7.08 -8.91 -7.48
C ALA A 193 -6.78 -9.88 -6.33
N ALA A 194 -6.10 -9.40 -5.29
CA ALA A 194 -5.81 -10.21 -4.11
C ALA A 194 -7.11 -10.65 -3.39
N LEU A 195 -8.12 -9.80 -3.32
CA LEU A 195 -9.41 -10.13 -2.71
C LEU A 195 -10.19 -11.20 -3.49
N THR A 196 -10.05 -11.27 -4.84
CA THR A 196 -10.66 -12.36 -5.63
C THR A 196 -10.09 -13.73 -5.26
N PHE A 197 -8.93 -13.77 -4.61
CA PHE A 197 -8.37 -14.98 -4.01
C PHE A 197 -8.74 -15.12 -2.53
N PHE A 198 -8.51 -14.11 -1.69
CA PHE A 198 -8.66 -14.24 -0.24
C PHE A 198 -10.11 -14.42 0.22
N ILE A 199 -11.10 -13.80 -0.45
CA ILE A 199 -12.51 -13.89 -0.05
C ILE A 199 -13.06 -15.31 -0.27
N PRO A 200 -12.96 -15.92 -1.46
CA PRO A 200 -13.47 -17.28 -1.69
C PRO A 200 -12.77 -18.35 -0.85
N GLN A 201 -11.50 -18.12 -0.47
CA GLN A 201 -10.74 -19.05 0.36
C GLN A 201 -11.03 -18.88 1.88
N GLY A 202 -11.92 -17.97 2.27
CA GLY A 202 -12.26 -17.73 3.66
C GLY A 202 -11.16 -17.03 4.50
N HIS A 203 -10.19 -16.42 3.83
CA HIS A 203 -9.07 -15.73 4.51
C HIS A 203 -9.41 -14.32 5.01
N VAL A 204 -10.64 -13.84 4.82
CA VAL A 204 -11.07 -12.53 5.35
C VAL A 204 -11.87 -12.73 6.64
N VAL A 205 -11.28 -12.35 7.77
CA VAL A 205 -11.96 -12.35 9.05
C VAL A 205 -12.77 -11.06 9.19
N TRP A 206 -14.05 -11.14 8.88
CA TRP A 206 -14.95 -9.98 8.73
C TRP A 206 -15.09 -9.13 9.99
N THR A 207 -15.03 -9.74 11.17
CA THR A 207 -15.10 -9.04 12.47
C THR A 207 -13.96 -8.04 12.68
N TRP A 208 -12.81 -8.27 12.06
CA TRP A 208 -11.66 -7.38 12.08
C TRP A 208 -11.59 -6.52 10.81
N ALA A 209 -11.95 -7.12 9.67
CA ALA A 209 -11.80 -6.48 8.36
C ALA A 209 -12.74 -5.28 8.21
N ILE A 210 -13.99 -5.36 8.66
CA ILE A 210 -14.98 -4.29 8.50
C ILE A 210 -14.61 -3.05 9.32
N PRO A 211 -14.35 -3.13 10.65
CA PRO A 211 -13.95 -1.95 11.43
C PRO A 211 -12.66 -1.32 10.91
N LEU A 212 -11.66 -2.15 10.56
CA LEU A 212 -10.40 -1.69 9.99
C LEU A 212 -10.62 -0.97 8.66
N ALA A 213 -11.50 -1.50 7.78
CA ALA A 213 -11.81 -0.91 6.48
C ALA A 213 -12.51 0.44 6.61
N LEU A 214 -13.46 0.59 7.53
CA LEU A 214 -14.13 1.86 7.79
C LEU A 214 -13.14 2.93 8.26
N ALA A 215 -12.24 2.58 9.19
CA ALA A 215 -11.20 3.48 9.65
C ALA A 215 -10.20 3.84 8.53
N ASN A 216 -9.77 2.84 7.73
CA ASN A 216 -8.86 3.04 6.61
C ASN A 216 -9.48 3.92 5.52
N LEU A 217 -10.77 3.74 5.22
CA LEU A 217 -11.54 4.59 4.31
C LEU A 217 -11.55 6.04 4.80
N CYS A 218 -11.87 6.29 6.07
CA CYS A 218 -11.85 7.64 6.65
C CYS A 218 -10.46 8.26 6.56
N GLY A 219 -9.41 7.51 6.91
CA GLY A 219 -8.02 7.93 6.76
C GLY A 219 -7.68 8.25 5.29
N GLY A 220 -8.10 7.39 4.36
CA GLY A 220 -7.91 7.57 2.92
C GLY A 220 -8.54 8.85 2.37
N VAL A 221 -9.76 9.16 2.83
CA VAL A 221 -10.43 10.44 2.48
C VAL A 221 -9.63 11.64 2.95
N VAL A 222 -9.18 11.62 4.20
CA VAL A 222 -8.41 12.74 4.79
C VAL A 222 -7.06 12.86 4.11
N GLY A 223 -6.32 11.75 3.97
CA GLY A 223 -4.98 11.71 3.37
C GLY A 223 -4.97 12.19 1.92
N ALA A 224 -5.93 11.75 1.11
CA ALA A 224 -6.04 12.21 -0.28
C ALA A 224 -6.34 13.71 -0.37
N LYS A 225 -7.27 14.22 0.46
CA LYS A 225 -7.58 15.66 0.49
C LYS A 225 -6.37 16.49 0.88
N LEU A 226 -5.61 16.07 1.90
CA LEU A 226 -4.41 16.77 2.35
C LEU A 226 -3.31 16.75 1.28
N ALA A 227 -3.07 15.60 0.65
CA ALA A 227 -2.07 15.48 -0.41
C ALA A 227 -2.40 16.37 -1.63
N ILE A 228 -3.65 16.37 -2.08
CA ILE A 228 -4.12 17.20 -3.21
C ILE A 228 -4.00 18.69 -2.90
N ARG A 229 -4.13 19.11 -1.64
CA ARG A 229 -3.96 20.51 -1.21
C ARG A 229 -2.50 20.94 -1.01
N GLY A 230 -1.53 20.10 -1.30
CA GLY A 230 -0.11 20.43 -1.19
C GLY A 230 0.52 20.10 0.18
N GLY A 231 -0.21 19.44 1.09
CA GLY A 231 0.27 19.08 2.44
C GLY A 231 1.17 17.84 2.49
N THR A 232 1.76 17.41 1.37
CA THR A 232 2.52 16.15 1.26
C THR A 232 3.79 16.14 2.12
N GLN A 233 4.45 17.28 2.29
CA GLN A 233 5.71 17.34 3.04
C GLN A 233 5.50 17.06 4.54
N PHE A 234 4.50 17.68 5.17
CA PHE A 234 4.16 17.42 6.56
C PHE A 234 3.76 15.95 6.78
N LEU A 235 2.90 15.43 5.89
CA LEU A 235 2.48 14.02 5.94
C LEU A 235 3.65 13.05 5.78
N ARG A 236 4.62 13.39 4.94
CA ARG A 236 5.85 12.61 4.77
C ARG A 236 6.68 12.54 6.05
N TYR A 237 6.86 13.66 6.76
CA TYR A 237 7.56 13.65 8.05
C TYR A 237 6.80 12.84 9.10
N GLY A 238 5.48 13.03 9.22
CA GLY A 238 4.63 12.23 10.11
C GLY A 238 4.71 10.73 9.79
N PHE A 239 4.69 10.37 8.50
CA PHE A 239 4.87 9.00 8.05
C PHE A 239 6.23 8.42 8.47
N MET A 240 7.33 9.16 8.26
CA MET A 240 8.67 8.70 8.66
C MET A 240 8.77 8.44 10.15
N VAL A 241 8.23 9.34 10.98
CA VAL A 241 8.20 9.15 12.43
C VAL A 241 7.42 7.89 12.81
N LEU A 242 6.20 7.74 12.30
CA LEU A 242 5.38 6.56 12.56
C LEU A 242 6.06 5.27 12.07
N LEU A 243 6.69 5.30 10.90
CA LEU A 243 7.40 4.16 10.34
C LEU A 243 8.61 3.76 11.20
N CYS A 244 9.41 4.73 11.64
CA CYS A 244 10.54 4.47 12.56
C CYS A 244 10.07 3.85 13.88
N LEU A 245 9.00 4.38 14.48
CA LEU A 245 8.42 3.82 15.70
C LEU A 245 7.88 2.40 15.48
N THR A 246 7.23 2.16 14.34
CA THR A 246 6.71 0.84 13.98
C THR A 246 7.84 -0.16 13.76
N ILE A 247 8.92 0.24 13.05
CA ILE A 247 10.13 -0.60 12.85
C ILE A 247 10.75 -0.94 14.20
N GLY A 248 10.95 0.07 15.07
CA GLY A 248 11.55 -0.14 16.39
C GLY A 248 10.74 -1.12 17.25
N LYS A 249 9.41 -0.94 17.30
CA LYS A 249 8.52 -1.85 18.02
C LYS A 249 8.52 -3.25 17.42
N PHE A 250 8.41 -3.36 16.10
CA PHE A 250 8.34 -4.65 15.41
C PHE A 250 9.65 -5.42 15.51
N ALA A 251 10.79 -4.73 15.44
CA ALA A 251 12.11 -5.32 15.69
C ALA A 251 12.23 -5.82 17.15
N TRP A 252 11.81 -5.01 18.11
CA TRP A 252 11.80 -5.43 19.51
C TRP A 252 10.98 -6.70 19.73
N ASP A 253 9.76 -6.76 19.17
CA ASP A 253 8.87 -7.91 19.30
C ASP A 253 9.38 -9.17 18.55
N LEU A 254 10.28 -9.00 17.56
CA LEU A 254 10.87 -10.10 16.80
C LEU A 254 12.08 -10.74 17.50
N PHE A 255 12.87 -9.94 18.23
CA PHE A 255 14.13 -10.38 18.86
C PHE A 255 13.99 -10.67 20.36
N ARG A 256 12.79 -10.50 20.91
CA ARG A 256 12.46 -10.86 22.29
C ARG A 256 11.73 -12.19 22.36
#